data_7f25245ac5324217fc982f50694cdb33
#
_entry.id   7f25245ac5324217fc982f50694cdb33
#
_cell.length_a   1.000
_cell.length_b   1.000
_cell.length_c   1.000
_cell.angle_alpha   90.00
_cell.angle_beta   90.00
_cell.angle_gamma   90.00
#
_symmetry.space_group_name_H-M   'P 1'
#
loop_
_entity.id
_entity.type
_entity.pdbx_description
1 polymer ?
#
loop_
_entity_poly.entity_id
_entity_poly.type
_entity_poly.pdbx_seq_one_letter_code
_entity_poly.pdbx_strand_id
1 'polypeptide(L)'
;MVDIVMGILGCYGIFCNIADTGWKREKNWGIIAKDVGTWVVFAAVFVVPVWFVNHEIMCFSGRGILSAWMSFGGGDAYMTIADGIFVGGGMITSQQYYNHIVPAVNVLPGSILCKTLAAAGYYTGWNLTQNIEVGLLFSIAVFGCSIAASCSIFMLVYHLYDYLITLQAFRIIRKWIRPITVSYTHLRAHETKA
;
A
#
# COMPACT_ATOMS: atom_id res chain seq x y z
N MET A 1 12.33 -3.84 -14.17
CA MET A 1 12.08 -4.63 -15.39
C MET A 1 11.37 -5.95 -15.09
N VAL A 2 11.76 -6.69 -14.05
CA VAL A 2 11.08 -7.94 -13.62
C VAL A 2 9.63 -7.70 -13.22
N ASP A 3 9.36 -6.61 -12.50
CA ASP A 3 8.01 -6.29 -12.00
C ASP A 3 7.02 -5.96 -13.12
N ILE A 4 7.49 -5.31 -14.18
CA ILE A 4 6.67 -5.00 -15.37
C ILE A 4 6.34 -6.29 -16.12
N VAL A 5 7.29 -7.20 -16.28
CA VAL A 5 7.09 -8.50 -16.93
C VAL A 5 6.14 -9.36 -16.11
N MET A 6 6.28 -9.37 -14.78
CA MET A 6 5.36 -10.09 -13.87
C MET A 6 3.95 -9.51 -13.90
N GLY A 7 3.82 -8.19 -13.96
CA GLY A 7 2.53 -7.50 -14.14
C GLY A 7 1.85 -7.86 -15.46
N ILE A 8 2.58 -7.84 -16.56
CA ILE A 8 2.05 -8.18 -17.90
C ILE A 8 1.66 -9.66 -17.98
N LEU A 9 2.49 -10.56 -17.44
CA LEU A 9 2.18 -12.00 -17.40
C LEU A 9 0.98 -12.29 -16.50
N GLY A 10 0.83 -11.58 -15.38
CA GLY A 10 -0.33 -11.66 -14.50
C GLY A 10 -1.61 -11.21 -15.20
N CYS A 11 -1.60 -10.05 -15.86
CA CYS A 11 -2.74 -9.52 -16.61
C CYS A 11 -3.10 -10.43 -17.82
N TYR A 12 -2.10 -10.91 -18.55
CA TYR A 12 -2.32 -11.84 -19.67
C TYR A 12 -2.92 -13.16 -19.19
N GLY A 13 -2.41 -13.73 -18.09
CA GLY A 13 -2.94 -14.97 -17.51
C GLY A 13 -4.39 -14.81 -17.01
N ILE A 14 -4.71 -13.66 -16.39
CA ILE A 14 -6.07 -13.33 -15.96
C ILE A 14 -6.98 -13.20 -17.17
N PHE A 15 -6.56 -12.49 -18.22
CA PHE A 15 -7.35 -12.27 -19.43
C PHE A 15 -7.62 -13.57 -20.20
N CYS A 16 -6.62 -14.40 -20.42
CA CYS A 16 -6.79 -15.71 -21.08
C CYS A 16 -7.70 -16.66 -20.32
N ASN A 17 -7.67 -16.65 -19.00
CA ASN A 17 -8.47 -17.56 -18.18
C ASN A 17 -9.91 -17.08 -17.97
N ILE A 18 -10.17 -15.77 -18.03
CA ILE A 18 -11.53 -15.21 -18.07
C ILE A 18 -12.23 -15.59 -19.39
N ALA A 19 -11.47 -15.69 -20.48
CA ALA A 19 -12.01 -16.08 -21.80
C ALA A 19 -12.34 -17.59 -21.88
N ASP A 20 -11.57 -18.47 -21.17
CA ASP A 20 -11.70 -19.92 -21.29
C ASP A 20 -12.64 -20.57 -20.25
N THR A 21 -12.73 -20.01 -19.05
CA THR A 21 -13.62 -20.52 -18.00
C THR A 21 -14.83 -19.59 -17.89
N GLY A 22 -15.91 -19.94 -18.52
CA GLY A 22 -17.20 -19.29 -18.28
C GLY A 22 -17.40 -19.15 -16.77
N TRP A 23 -17.48 -17.91 -16.31
CA TRP A 23 -17.65 -17.43 -14.94
C TRP A 23 -18.85 -18.12 -14.23
N LYS A 24 -18.65 -19.34 -13.74
CA LYS A 24 -19.70 -20.18 -13.11
C LYS A 24 -19.45 -20.48 -11.63
N ARG A 25 -18.80 -19.60 -10.88
CA ARG A 25 -18.81 -19.72 -9.42
C ARG A 25 -19.53 -18.51 -8.86
N GLU A 26 -20.58 -18.74 -8.09
CA GLU A 26 -21.29 -17.69 -7.35
C GLU A 26 -20.29 -16.99 -6.43
N LYS A 27 -19.74 -15.91 -6.95
CA LYS A 27 -18.86 -15.04 -6.20
C LYS A 27 -19.73 -14.32 -5.18
N ASN A 28 -19.49 -14.57 -3.91
CA ASN A 28 -20.28 -13.96 -2.84
C ASN A 28 -19.85 -12.49 -2.67
N TRP A 29 -20.23 -11.66 -3.66
CA TRP A 29 -19.91 -10.24 -3.71
C TRP A 29 -20.36 -9.49 -2.44
N GLY A 30 -21.39 -10.02 -1.74
CA GLY A 30 -21.88 -9.46 -0.49
C GLY A 30 -20.84 -9.52 0.63
N ILE A 31 -20.02 -10.57 0.72
CA ILE A 31 -18.97 -10.67 1.72
C ILE A 31 -17.85 -9.70 1.42
N ILE A 32 -17.40 -9.63 0.15
CA ILE A 32 -16.35 -8.70 -0.28
C ILE A 32 -16.79 -7.26 -0.03
N ALA A 33 -18.02 -6.91 -0.41
CA ALA A 33 -18.57 -5.57 -0.19
C ALA A 33 -18.67 -5.21 1.29
N LYS A 34 -19.03 -6.17 2.15
CA LYS A 34 -19.08 -5.98 3.61
C LYS A 34 -17.67 -5.72 4.17
N ASP A 35 -16.67 -6.48 3.77
CA ASP A 35 -15.31 -6.32 4.27
C ASP A 35 -14.70 -5.00 3.80
N VAL A 36 -14.82 -4.67 2.51
CA VAL A 36 -14.40 -3.36 1.98
C VAL A 36 -15.15 -2.22 2.69
N GLY A 37 -16.46 -2.37 2.89
CA GLY A 37 -17.27 -1.39 3.62
C GLY A 37 -16.79 -1.19 5.05
N THR A 38 -16.40 -2.25 5.75
CA THR A 38 -15.84 -2.17 7.10
C THR A 38 -14.56 -1.33 7.14
N TRP A 39 -13.65 -1.53 6.19
CA TRP A 39 -12.41 -0.76 6.11
C TRP A 39 -12.62 0.69 5.69
N VAL A 40 -13.61 0.95 4.82
CA VAL A 40 -14.03 2.33 4.49
C VAL A 40 -14.58 3.05 5.71
N VAL A 41 -15.45 2.40 6.51
CA VAL A 41 -15.97 2.96 7.76
C VAL A 41 -14.83 3.19 8.76
N PHE A 42 -13.91 2.24 8.89
CA PHE A 42 -12.73 2.40 9.75
C PHE A 42 -11.90 3.63 9.35
N ALA A 43 -11.58 3.78 8.07
CA ALA A 43 -10.87 4.97 7.58
C ALA A 43 -11.65 6.26 7.85
N ALA A 44 -12.96 6.25 7.63
CA ALA A 44 -13.83 7.40 7.86
C ALA A 44 -13.83 7.86 9.33
N VAL A 45 -13.78 6.94 10.29
CA VAL A 45 -13.70 7.26 11.73
C VAL A 45 -12.47 8.13 12.03
N PHE A 46 -11.35 7.93 11.35
CA PHE A 46 -10.14 8.72 11.54
C PHE A 46 -10.14 10.03 10.74
N VAL A 47 -10.69 10.02 9.52
CA VAL A 47 -10.62 11.18 8.61
C VAL A 47 -11.71 12.21 8.91
N VAL A 48 -12.93 11.76 9.20
CA VAL A 48 -14.09 12.66 9.38
C VAL A 48 -13.89 13.69 10.50
N PRO A 49 -13.38 13.35 11.69
CA PRO A 49 -13.13 14.37 12.72
C PRO A 49 -12.14 15.44 12.27
N VAL A 50 -11.09 15.04 11.54
CA VAL A 50 -10.06 15.96 11.06
C VAL A 50 -10.54 16.80 9.88
N TRP A 51 -11.46 16.28 9.08
CA TRP A 51 -12.10 17.00 7.98
C TRP A 51 -12.86 18.25 8.46
N PHE A 52 -13.45 18.21 9.65
CA PHE A 52 -14.07 19.41 10.25
C PHE A 52 -13.08 20.47 10.67
N VAL A 53 -11.80 20.08 10.89
CA VAL A 53 -10.72 21.02 11.22
C VAL A 53 -10.10 21.58 9.95
N ASN A 54 -9.84 20.74 8.95
CA ASN A 54 -9.28 21.16 7.67
C ASN A 54 -9.68 20.18 6.55
N HIS A 55 -10.26 20.73 5.47
CA HIS A 55 -10.76 19.95 4.33
C HIS A 55 -9.66 19.29 3.49
N GLU A 56 -8.43 19.81 3.54
CA GLU A 56 -7.27 19.28 2.80
C GLU A 56 -6.91 17.84 3.21
N ILE A 57 -7.33 17.40 4.42
CA ILE A 57 -7.11 16.02 4.87
C ILE A 57 -7.72 14.99 3.92
N MET A 58 -8.84 15.32 3.27
CA MET A 58 -9.50 14.41 2.33
C MET A 58 -8.63 14.15 1.10
N CYS A 59 -8.06 15.22 0.53
CA CYS A 59 -7.16 15.10 -0.61
C CYS A 59 -5.88 14.33 -0.23
N PHE A 60 -5.31 14.64 0.93
CA PHE A 60 -4.12 13.96 1.42
C PHE A 60 -4.38 12.48 1.72
N SER A 61 -5.48 12.16 2.41
CA SER A 61 -5.86 10.77 2.72
C SER A 61 -6.12 9.95 1.46
N GLY A 62 -6.78 10.53 0.46
CA GLY A 62 -6.99 9.88 -0.83
C GLY A 62 -5.68 9.53 -1.55
N ARG A 63 -4.72 10.47 -1.58
CA ARG A 63 -3.38 10.21 -2.13
C ARG A 63 -2.60 9.20 -1.29
N GLY A 64 -2.76 9.22 0.04
CA GLY A 64 -2.19 8.23 0.95
C GLY A 64 -2.68 6.81 0.68
N ILE A 65 -3.99 6.62 0.53
CA ILE A 65 -4.59 5.34 0.17
C ILE A 65 -4.09 4.86 -1.19
N LEU A 66 -4.07 5.76 -2.19
CA LEU A 66 -3.57 5.44 -3.52
C LEU A 66 -2.10 5.00 -3.47
N SER A 67 -1.25 5.74 -2.74
CA SER A 67 0.16 5.39 -2.56
C SER A 67 0.35 4.03 -1.90
N ALA A 68 -0.48 3.71 -0.90
CA ALA A 68 -0.46 2.42 -0.23
C ALA A 68 -0.84 1.28 -1.19
N TRP A 69 -1.82 1.51 -2.07
CA TRP A 69 -2.24 0.53 -3.08
C TRP A 69 -1.20 0.32 -4.19
N MET A 70 -0.39 1.34 -4.49
CA MET A 70 0.71 1.22 -5.46
C MET A 70 1.97 0.59 -4.85
N SER A 71 2.02 0.41 -3.54
CA SER A 71 3.19 -0.10 -2.82
C SER A 71 3.31 -1.62 -2.90
N PHE A 72 3.67 -2.11 -4.08
CA PHE A 72 4.08 -3.49 -4.27
C PHE A 72 5.60 -3.57 -4.35
N GLY A 73 6.25 -4.26 -3.41
CA GLY A 73 7.69 -4.52 -3.53
C GLY A 73 8.57 -4.12 -2.34
N GLY A 74 7.97 -3.70 -1.23
CA GLY A 74 8.70 -3.42 0.01
C GLY A 74 8.87 -1.94 0.35
N GLY A 75 9.53 -1.68 1.48
CA GLY A 75 9.58 -0.35 2.08
C GLY A 75 10.34 0.68 1.26
N ASP A 76 11.46 0.29 0.65
CA ASP A 76 12.28 1.21 -0.15
C ASP A 76 11.56 1.65 -1.44
N ALA A 77 10.82 0.73 -2.07
CA ALA A 77 9.97 1.05 -3.21
C ALA A 77 8.86 2.04 -2.82
N TYR A 78 8.30 1.87 -1.62
CA TYR A 78 7.28 2.80 -1.12
C TYR A 78 7.83 4.20 -0.91
N MET A 79 9.06 4.36 -0.39
CA MET A 79 9.66 5.68 -0.21
C MET A 79 9.77 6.45 -1.53
N THR A 80 10.11 5.78 -2.62
CA THR A 80 10.16 6.42 -3.95
C THR A 80 8.77 6.85 -4.43
N ILE A 81 7.74 6.03 -4.19
CA ILE A 81 6.36 6.36 -4.53
C ILE A 81 5.87 7.56 -3.69
N ALA A 82 6.18 7.57 -2.39
CA ALA A 82 5.80 8.63 -1.46
C ALA A 82 6.47 9.96 -1.85
N ASP A 83 7.73 9.95 -2.25
CA ASP A 83 8.44 11.13 -2.78
C ASP A 83 7.70 11.70 -4.00
N GLY A 84 7.41 10.88 -5.00
CA GLY A 84 6.69 11.33 -6.19
C GLY A 84 5.31 11.90 -5.91
N ILE A 85 4.57 11.33 -4.97
CA ILE A 85 3.18 11.75 -4.66
C ILE A 85 3.15 12.97 -3.73
N PHE A 86 3.95 12.98 -2.66
CA PHE A 86 3.85 14.01 -1.61
C PHE A 86 4.80 15.17 -1.84
N VAL A 87 6.03 14.92 -2.25
CA VAL A 87 7.00 15.99 -2.59
C VAL A 87 6.73 16.50 -3.99
N GLY A 88 6.61 15.62 -4.98
CA GLY A 88 6.25 16.01 -6.35
C GLY A 88 4.86 16.66 -6.44
N GLY A 89 3.93 16.28 -5.56
CA GLY A 89 2.62 16.91 -5.40
C GLY A 89 2.60 18.22 -4.62
N GLY A 90 3.75 18.70 -4.10
CA GLY A 90 3.89 19.99 -3.40
C GLY A 90 3.28 20.02 -1.99
N MET A 91 2.96 18.86 -1.39
CA MET A 91 2.38 18.79 -0.03
C MET A 91 3.43 18.94 1.06
N ILE A 92 4.61 18.40 0.84
CA ILE A 92 5.77 18.50 1.72
C ILE A 92 7.00 18.92 0.92
N THR A 93 7.95 19.57 1.56
CA THR A 93 9.19 19.98 0.90
C THR A 93 10.18 18.80 0.82
N SER A 94 11.04 18.80 -0.21
CA SER A 94 12.12 17.82 -0.33
C SER A 94 13.01 17.80 0.92
N GLN A 95 13.25 18.95 1.52
CA GLN A 95 14.05 19.05 2.75
C GLN A 95 13.37 18.33 3.92
N GLN A 96 12.05 18.52 4.12
CA GLN A 96 11.30 17.80 5.16
C GLN A 96 11.32 16.32 4.90
N TYR A 97 11.18 15.90 3.64
CA TYR A 97 11.15 14.49 3.28
C TYR A 97 12.50 13.81 3.53
N TYR A 98 13.57 14.30 2.93
CA TYR A 98 14.87 13.61 2.97
C TYR A 98 15.64 13.84 4.28
N ASN A 99 15.50 14.99 4.93
CA ASN A 99 16.26 15.30 6.15
C ASN A 99 15.53 14.89 7.43
N HIS A 100 14.20 14.76 7.42
CA HIS A 100 13.42 14.43 8.61
C HIS A 100 12.69 13.11 8.50
N ILE A 101 11.89 12.90 7.43
CA ILE A 101 11.02 11.72 7.32
C ILE A 101 11.86 10.47 7.06
N VAL A 102 12.70 10.47 6.03
CA VAL A 102 13.48 9.27 5.63
C VAL A 102 14.39 8.76 6.75
N PRO A 103 15.18 9.60 7.44
CA PRO A 103 16.00 9.13 8.55
C PRO A 103 15.17 8.58 9.72
N ALA A 104 14.09 9.29 10.11
CA ALA A 104 13.24 8.86 11.20
C ALA A 104 12.56 7.50 10.91
N VAL A 105 12.05 7.33 9.70
CA VAL A 105 11.38 6.09 9.27
C VAL A 105 12.34 4.90 9.24
N ASN A 106 13.60 5.10 8.88
CA ASN A 106 14.60 4.03 8.84
C ASN A 106 15.07 3.59 10.24
N VAL A 107 15.09 4.51 11.20
CA VAL A 107 15.49 4.19 12.59
C VAL A 107 14.36 3.54 13.38
N LEU A 108 13.12 3.95 13.18
CA LEU A 108 11.98 3.45 13.92
C LEU A 108 11.61 2.02 13.50
N PRO A 109 11.27 1.11 14.44
CA PRO A 109 10.74 -0.21 14.10
C PRO A 109 9.33 -0.13 13.50
N GLY A 110 8.94 -1.12 12.70
CA GLY A 110 7.59 -1.26 12.14
C GLY A 110 7.50 -0.96 10.64
N SER A 111 6.28 -0.94 10.12
CA SER A 111 5.99 -0.76 8.68
C SER A 111 6.47 0.60 8.16
N ILE A 112 7.32 0.60 7.15
CA ILE A 112 7.82 1.81 6.49
C ILE A 112 6.66 2.63 5.92
N LEU A 113 5.68 1.98 5.28
CA LEU A 113 4.50 2.63 4.72
C LEU A 113 3.74 3.44 5.77
N CYS A 114 3.37 2.81 6.90
CA CYS A 114 2.58 3.48 7.93
C CYS A 114 3.34 4.64 8.57
N LYS A 115 4.64 4.47 8.83
CA LYS A 115 5.50 5.51 9.40
C LYS A 115 5.67 6.70 8.46
N THR A 116 5.94 6.43 7.19
CA THR A 116 6.11 7.48 6.17
C THR A 116 4.83 8.27 5.99
N LEU A 117 3.67 7.59 5.89
CA LEU A 117 2.37 8.27 5.78
C LEU A 117 2.03 9.11 7.01
N ALA A 118 2.28 8.58 8.23
CA ALA A 118 2.06 9.33 9.45
C ALA A 118 2.94 10.58 9.53
N ALA A 119 4.22 10.46 9.20
CA ALA A 119 5.15 11.59 9.17
C ALA A 119 4.80 12.61 8.08
N ALA A 120 4.44 12.15 6.88
CA ALA A 120 3.99 13.02 5.79
C ALA A 120 2.70 13.76 6.17
N GLY A 121 1.76 13.07 6.83
CA GLY A 121 0.55 13.68 7.38
C GLY A 121 0.86 14.79 8.38
N TYR A 122 1.77 14.53 9.31
CA TYR A 122 2.21 15.55 10.27
C TYR A 122 2.74 16.81 9.58
N TYR A 123 3.68 16.65 8.64
CA TYR A 123 4.26 17.80 7.94
C TYR A 123 3.25 18.52 7.05
N THR A 124 2.32 17.81 6.44
CA THR A 124 1.24 18.43 5.67
C THR A 124 0.33 19.29 6.57
N GLY A 125 -0.14 18.74 7.69
CA GLY A 125 -0.96 19.49 8.65
C GLY A 125 -0.22 20.71 9.25
N TRP A 126 1.07 20.53 9.56
CA TRP A 126 1.93 21.61 10.02
C TRP A 126 2.11 22.71 8.96
N ASN A 127 2.40 22.33 7.72
CA ASN A 127 2.61 23.29 6.63
C ASN A 127 1.36 24.15 6.35
N LEU A 128 0.16 23.54 6.51
CA LEU A 128 -1.12 24.22 6.25
C LEU A 128 -1.51 25.20 7.37
N THR A 129 -1.21 24.88 8.63
CA THR A 129 -1.78 25.62 9.77
C THR A 129 -0.73 26.21 10.72
N GLN A 130 0.53 25.80 10.59
CA GLN A 130 1.63 26.12 11.53
C GLN A 130 1.30 25.73 12.99
N ASN A 131 0.39 24.75 13.18
CA ASN A 131 -0.06 24.27 14.47
C ASN A 131 0.31 22.79 14.65
N ILE A 132 1.02 22.49 15.77
CA ILE A 132 1.46 21.14 16.10
C ILE A 132 0.26 20.19 16.30
N GLU A 133 -0.81 20.68 16.93
CA GLU A 133 -2.00 19.87 17.20
C GLU A 133 -2.66 19.39 15.91
N VAL A 134 -2.79 20.28 14.92
CA VAL A 134 -3.33 19.92 13.60
C VAL A 134 -2.41 18.95 12.88
N GLY A 135 -1.09 19.15 12.96
CA GLY A 135 -0.12 18.20 12.42
C GLY A 135 -0.27 16.80 13.03
N LEU A 136 -0.44 16.72 14.35
CA LEU A 136 -0.66 15.44 15.05
C LEU A 136 -2.00 14.80 14.66
N LEU A 137 -3.07 15.60 14.53
CA LEU A 137 -4.38 15.10 14.09
C LEU A 137 -4.29 14.52 12.66
N PHE A 138 -3.62 15.20 11.74
CA PHE A 138 -3.36 14.70 10.38
C PHE A 138 -2.56 13.41 10.40
N SER A 139 -1.50 13.34 11.23
CA SER A 139 -0.67 12.15 11.38
C SER A 139 -1.50 10.93 11.82
N ILE A 140 -2.34 11.07 12.85
CA ILE A 140 -3.19 10.01 13.37
C ILE A 140 -4.24 9.57 12.33
N ALA A 141 -4.88 10.54 11.67
CA ALA A 141 -5.89 10.25 10.65
C ALA A 141 -5.29 9.44 9.49
N VAL A 142 -4.14 9.86 8.98
CA VAL A 142 -3.50 9.19 7.85
C VAL A 142 -2.87 7.86 8.24
N PHE A 143 -2.40 7.73 9.48
CA PHE A 143 -1.98 6.43 10.03
C PHE A 143 -3.15 5.43 10.02
N GLY A 144 -4.34 5.82 10.47
CA GLY A 144 -5.55 5.01 10.37
C GLY A 144 -5.91 4.64 8.93
N CYS A 145 -5.81 5.58 7.99
CA CYS A 145 -6.02 5.33 6.57
C CYS A 145 -5.01 4.35 5.98
N SER A 146 -3.74 4.39 6.40
CA SER A 146 -2.71 3.47 5.92
C SER A 146 -2.99 2.03 6.33
N ILE A 147 -3.48 1.82 7.55
CA ILE A 147 -3.92 0.51 8.04
C ILE A 147 -5.13 0.04 7.22
N ALA A 148 -6.15 0.89 7.06
CA ALA A 148 -7.34 0.57 6.28
C ALA A 148 -7.00 0.18 4.84
N ALA A 149 -6.12 0.93 4.18
CA ALA A 149 -5.68 0.67 2.81
C ALA A 149 -4.95 -0.68 2.70
N SER A 150 -4.02 -0.96 3.61
CA SER A 150 -3.26 -2.21 3.61
C SER A 150 -4.15 -3.42 3.88
N CYS A 151 -5.03 -3.32 4.87
CA CYS A 151 -5.94 -4.41 5.23
C CYS A 151 -7.00 -4.65 4.15
N SER A 152 -7.52 -3.61 3.50
CA SER A 152 -8.50 -3.75 2.42
C SER A 152 -7.94 -4.53 1.22
N ILE A 153 -6.70 -4.24 0.82
CA ILE A 153 -6.01 -5.01 -0.24
C ILE A 153 -5.77 -6.45 0.19
N PHE A 154 -5.28 -6.66 1.42
CA PHE A 154 -5.03 -8.01 1.93
C PHE A 154 -6.31 -8.84 1.91
N MET A 155 -7.42 -8.28 2.40
CA MET A 155 -8.73 -8.96 2.38
C MET A 155 -9.22 -9.23 0.96
N LEU A 156 -9.04 -8.28 0.05
CA LEU A 156 -9.38 -8.47 -1.36
C LEU A 156 -8.60 -9.64 -1.96
N VAL A 157 -7.29 -9.67 -1.75
CA VAL A 157 -6.42 -10.76 -2.24
C VAL A 157 -6.79 -12.07 -1.58
N TYR A 158 -7.11 -12.09 -0.29
CA TYR A 158 -7.56 -13.28 0.44
C TYR A 158 -8.84 -13.87 -0.17
N HIS A 159 -9.86 -13.05 -0.42
CA HIS A 159 -11.11 -13.50 -1.07
C HIS A 159 -10.93 -13.93 -2.52
N LEU A 160 -9.94 -13.35 -3.21
CA LEU A 160 -9.59 -13.73 -4.57
C LEU A 160 -8.66 -14.95 -4.63
N TYR A 161 -8.04 -15.33 -3.51
CA TYR A 161 -7.00 -16.36 -3.47
C TYR A 161 -7.50 -17.71 -4.00
N ASP A 162 -8.68 -18.17 -3.57
CA ASP A 162 -9.26 -19.42 -4.06
C ASP A 162 -9.54 -19.41 -5.56
N TYR A 163 -9.89 -18.23 -6.09
CA TYR A 163 -10.07 -18.02 -7.51
C TYR A 163 -8.71 -17.99 -8.23
N LEU A 164 -7.74 -17.26 -7.69
CA LEU A 164 -6.39 -17.14 -8.26
C LEU A 164 -5.68 -18.49 -8.36
N ILE A 165 -5.86 -19.39 -7.37
CA ILE A 165 -5.28 -20.74 -7.40
C ILE A 165 -5.84 -21.58 -8.55
N THR A 166 -7.08 -21.37 -8.97
CA THR A 166 -7.69 -22.11 -10.10
C THR A 166 -7.14 -21.65 -11.44
N LEU A 167 -6.53 -20.47 -11.53
CA LEU A 167 -5.94 -19.94 -12.74
C LEU A 167 -4.67 -20.72 -13.13
N GLN A 168 -4.59 -21.18 -14.37
CA GLN A 168 -3.40 -21.87 -14.88
C GLN A 168 -2.12 -21.03 -14.75
N ALA A 169 -2.21 -19.73 -15.01
CA ALA A 169 -1.11 -18.79 -14.85
C ALA A 169 -0.56 -18.78 -13.41
N PHE A 170 -1.44 -18.76 -12.40
CA PHE A 170 -1.04 -18.77 -11.00
C PHE A 170 -0.39 -20.11 -10.60
N ARG A 171 -0.84 -21.22 -11.19
CA ARG A 171 -0.25 -22.54 -11.02
C ARG A 171 1.17 -22.61 -11.60
N ILE A 172 1.40 -21.98 -12.74
CA ILE A 172 2.72 -21.85 -13.38
C ILE A 172 3.63 -20.95 -12.51
N ILE A 173 3.15 -19.77 -12.12
CA ILE A 173 3.89 -18.83 -11.27
C ILE A 173 4.28 -19.50 -9.94
N ARG A 174 3.38 -20.20 -9.27
CA ARG A 174 3.66 -20.94 -8.04
C ARG A 174 4.74 -22.01 -8.23
N LYS A 175 4.76 -22.67 -9.40
CA LYS A 175 5.79 -23.66 -9.73
C LYS A 175 7.18 -23.03 -9.88
N TRP A 176 7.24 -21.79 -10.38
CA TRP A 176 8.51 -21.08 -10.61
C TRP A 176 8.97 -20.24 -9.41
N ILE A 177 8.05 -19.69 -8.62
CA ILE A 177 8.41 -18.89 -7.43
C ILE A 177 9.17 -19.74 -6.40
N ARG A 178 8.76 -20.98 -6.13
CA ARG A 178 9.43 -21.83 -5.15
C ARG A 178 10.93 -21.99 -5.39
N PRO A 179 11.40 -22.44 -6.57
CA PRO A 179 12.83 -22.59 -6.82
C PRO A 179 13.58 -21.24 -6.81
N ILE A 180 12.96 -20.15 -7.29
CA ILE A 180 13.57 -18.82 -7.30
C ILE A 180 13.78 -18.32 -5.86
N THR A 181 12.78 -18.46 -4.99
CA THR A 181 12.89 -18.04 -3.58
C THR A 181 13.96 -18.87 -2.84
N VAL A 182 14.02 -20.18 -3.07
CA VAL A 182 15.03 -21.04 -2.47
C VAL A 182 16.43 -20.66 -2.97
N SER A 183 16.61 -20.45 -4.27
CA SER A 183 17.90 -20.00 -4.85
C SER A 183 18.35 -18.65 -4.29
N TYR A 184 17.43 -17.69 -4.16
CA TYR A 184 17.74 -16.38 -3.58
C TYR A 184 18.15 -16.48 -2.11
N THR A 185 17.45 -17.32 -1.32
CA THR A 185 17.79 -17.54 0.08
C THR A 185 19.15 -18.21 0.25
N HIS A 186 19.49 -19.17 -0.62
CA HIS A 186 20.80 -19.81 -0.61
C HIS A 186 21.93 -18.86 -1.01
N LEU A 187 21.74 -18.04 -2.03
CA LEU A 187 22.71 -17.03 -2.45
C LEU A 187 23.01 -16.03 -1.33
N ARG A 188 21.96 -15.51 -0.68
CA ARG A 188 22.11 -14.57 0.43
C ARG A 188 22.77 -15.19 1.66
N ALA A 189 22.52 -16.48 1.92
CA ALA A 189 23.16 -17.21 3.02
C ALA A 189 24.68 -17.43 2.75
N HIS A 190 25.11 -17.48 1.50
CA HIS A 190 26.52 -17.54 1.13
C HIS A 190 27.23 -16.17 1.24
N GLU A 191 26.55 -15.07 0.88
CA GLU A 191 27.11 -13.72 1.00
C GLU A 191 27.30 -13.29 2.48
N THR A 192 26.47 -13.79 3.39
CA THR A 192 26.61 -13.47 4.83
C THR A 192 27.66 -14.33 5.56
N LYS A 193 28.28 -15.31 4.90
CA LYS A 193 29.34 -16.17 5.45
C LYS A 193 30.75 -15.84 4.94
N ALA A 194 30.88 -14.90 4.03
CA ALA A 194 32.16 -14.36 3.52
C ALA A 194 32.49 -13.04 4.21
#